data_c2bf4939b53a2148cd3dda54286637d9
#
_entry.id   c2bf4939b53a2148cd3dda54286637d9
#
_cell.length_a   1.000
_cell.length_b   1.000
_cell.length_c   1.000
_cell.angle_alpha   90.00
_cell.angle_beta   90.00
_cell.angle_gamma   90.00
#
_symmetry.space_group_name_H-M   'P 1'
#
loop_
_entity.id
_entity.type
_entity.pdbx_description
1 polymer ?
#
loop_
_entity_poly.entity_id
_entity_poly.type
_entity_poly.pdbx_seq_one_letter_code
_entity_poly.pdbx_strand_id
1 'polypeptide(L)'
;MSAVSSPRVSVLLPVRNAESTLPACLRSLQRQTLSDWECIIIDDGSRDASLAYARWFAARDPRLVVVATPHQGLVTALTTGLPYCRGRFIARMDADDLMHQRRLASQTQALDDCPDLAAVGSHVRIFPRRHLRDGRRAYERWLNSIDTPRRVREDAFVECPIAHPTLMIRHSVMRTQGYRDCGWPEDYDLILRLLAAQHTIGVVPQRLLSWRDGPQRLSRTSPTYAIERFTVCKAAFLASTFLAHTHHYILWGYGETGKALRRALAPHDKHPVYIVELHPGRLGKTIHAAPVIPPETLVRVPRHPVVVSVAGVKARGDIRAAMAQMGFQELRDFVCAA
;
A
#
# COMPACT_ATOMS: atom_id res chain seq x y z
N MET A 1 -42.69 5.95 3.65
CA MET A 1 -41.27 6.14 4.04
C MET A 1 -40.43 5.79 2.83
N SER A 2 -39.88 6.78 2.11
CA SER A 2 -38.98 6.52 0.99
C SER A 2 -37.78 5.72 1.51
N ALA A 3 -37.50 4.56 0.92
CA ALA A 3 -36.27 3.82 1.20
C ALA A 3 -35.10 4.77 0.92
N VAL A 4 -34.36 5.14 1.94
CA VAL A 4 -33.12 5.91 1.77
C VAL A 4 -32.20 5.00 0.95
N SER A 5 -32.00 5.33 -0.32
CA SER A 5 -31.09 4.56 -1.19
C SER A 5 -29.72 4.56 -0.56
N SER A 6 -29.09 3.39 -0.48
CA SER A 6 -27.71 3.30 0.00
C SER A 6 -26.80 4.15 -0.88
N PRO A 7 -25.91 4.96 -0.31
CA PRO A 7 -25.00 5.79 -1.10
C PRO A 7 -24.08 4.94 -1.96
N ARG A 8 -23.61 5.50 -3.06
CA ARG A 8 -22.68 4.79 -3.96
C ARG A 8 -21.32 4.60 -3.32
N VAL A 9 -20.83 5.59 -2.55
CA VAL A 9 -19.53 5.56 -1.90
C VAL A 9 -19.66 5.95 -0.43
N SER A 10 -19.06 5.17 0.46
CA SER A 10 -18.76 5.59 1.84
C SER A 10 -17.28 5.98 1.92
N VAL A 11 -17.01 7.22 2.31
CA VAL A 11 -15.66 7.67 2.60
C VAL A 11 -15.36 7.39 4.07
N LEU A 12 -14.34 6.57 4.34
CA LEU A 12 -13.87 6.23 5.68
C LEU A 12 -12.72 7.17 6.07
N LEU A 13 -12.97 8.05 7.04
CA LEU A 13 -12.08 9.15 7.43
C LEU A 13 -11.76 9.07 8.94
N PRO A 14 -10.68 8.39 9.34
CA PRO A 14 -10.19 8.47 10.71
C PRO A 14 -9.57 9.85 10.96
N VAL A 15 -9.81 10.38 12.14
CA VAL A 15 -9.35 11.71 12.57
C VAL A 15 -8.72 11.64 13.95
N ARG A 16 -7.56 12.25 14.11
CA ARG A 16 -6.96 12.49 15.42
C ARG A 16 -6.06 13.71 15.38
N ASN A 17 -6.36 14.71 16.23
CA ASN A 17 -5.58 15.96 16.36
C ASN A 17 -5.25 16.58 14.99
N ALA A 18 -6.28 16.82 14.18
CA ALA A 18 -6.19 17.33 12.81
C ALA A 18 -6.88 18.71 12.65
N GLU A 19 -7.02 19.50 13.71
CA GLU A 19 -7.75 20.77 13.68
C GLU A 19 -7.28 21.72 12.58
N SER A 20 -5.97 21.73 12.29
CA SER A 20 -5.36 22.60 11.27
C SER A 20 -5.63 22.15 9.83
N THR A 21 -6.00 20.89 9.61
CA THR A 21 -6.11 20.28 8.27
C THR A 21 -7.52 19.79 7.94
N LEU A 22 -8.24 19.26 8.92
CA LEU A 22 -9.56 18.67 8.76
C LEU A 22 -10.57 19.59 8.03
N PRO A 23 -10.66 20.91 8.31
CA PRO A 23 -11.58 21.76 7.57
C PRO A 23 -11.31 21.82 6.07
N ALA A 24 -10.03 21.79 5.66
CA ALA A 24 -9.67 21.76 4.24
C ALA A 24 -9.96 20.40 3.60
N CYS A 25 -9.70 19.31 4.31
CA CYS A 25 -10.05 17.96 3.92
C CYS A 25 -11.56 17.82 3.66
N LEU A 26 -12.41 18.20 4.60
CA LEU A 26 -13.87 18.12 4.49
C LEU A 26 -14.41 19.00 3.35
N ARG A 27 -13.88 20.22 3.17
CA ARG A 27 -14.25 21.05 2.00
C ARG A 27 -13.87 20.40 0.68
N SER A 28 -12.76 19.69 0.62
CA SER A 28 -12.35 18.97 -0.60
C SER A 28 -13.30 17.82 -0.93
N LEU A 29 -13.83 17.16 0.08
CA LEU A 29 -14.85 16.12 -0.05
C LEU A 29 -16.18 16.70 -0.51
N GLN A 30 -16.64 17.81 0.06
CA GLN A 30 -17.88 18.48 -0.34
C GLN A 30 -17.89 18.95 -1.81
N ARG A 31 -16.71 19.17 -2.39
CA ARG A 31 -16.54 19.57 -3.80
C ARG A 31 -16.52 18.39 -4.79
N GLN A 32 -16.78 17.16 -4.34
CA GLN A 32 -16.82 16.02 -5.24
C GLN A 32 -17.92 16.16 -6.29
N THR A 33 -17.59 15.85 -7.55
CA THR A 33 -18.56 15.90 -8.67
C THR A 33 -19.57 14.75 -8.62
N LEU A 34 -19.24 13.63 -8.00
CA LEU A 34 -20.20 12.61 -7.59
C LEU A 34 -20.92 13.14 -6.35
N SER A 35 -22.25 13.21 -6.38
CA SER A 35 -23.06 13.69 -5.24
C SER A 35 -23.50 12.57 -4.29
N ASP A 36 -23.58 11.34 -4.80
CA ASP A 36 -24.08 10.16 -4.08
C ASP A 36 -22.97 9.49 -3.26
N TRP A 37 -22.63 10.11 -2.14
CA TRP A 37 -21.67 9.62 -1.17
C TRP A 37 -22.08 9.99 0.27
N GLU A 38 -21.52 9.23 1.22
CA GLU A 38 -21.48 9.56 2.64
C GLU A 38 -20.05 9.59 3.14
N CYS A 39 -19.77 10.23 4.26
CA CYS A 39 -18.48 10.19 4.92
C CYS A 39 -18.64 9.81 6.38
N ILE A 40 -17.98 8.75 6.77
CA ILE A 40 -17.92 8.27 8.15
C ILE A 40 -16.63 8.80 8.77
N ILE A 41 -16.76 9.81 9.63
CA ILE A 41 -15.68 10.48 10.33
C ILE A 41 -15.53 9.80 11.70
N ILE A 42 -14.41 9.14 11.93
CA ILE A 42 -14.12 8.50 13.21
C ILE A 42 -13.11 9.35 13.96
N ASP A 43 -13.54 10.06 14.95
CA ASP A 43 -12.66 10.79 15.87
C ASP A 43 -12.09 9.83 16.91
N ASP A 44 -10.81 9.55 16.81
CA ASP A 44 -10.06 8.65 17.70
C ASP A 44 -9.51 9.40 18.91
N GLY A 45 -10.41 10.01 19.68
CA GLY A 45 -10.09 10.72 20.92
C GLY A 45 -9.19 11.93 20.72
N SER A 46 -9.53 12.82 19.80
CA SER A 46 -8.83 14.08 19.59
C SER A 46 -8.90 14.96 20.86
N ARG A 47 -7.79 15.67 21.11
CA ARG A 47 -7.63 16.60 22.24
C ARG A 47 -7.63 18.07 21.81
N ASP A 48 -7.70 18.31 20.49
CA ASP A 48 -7.80 19.62 19.85
C ASP A 48 -9.23 19.89 19.35
N ALA A 49 -9.41 20.90 18.53
CA ALA A 49 -10.72 21.26 17.99
C ALA A 49 -11.25 20.34 16.87
N SER A 50 -10.58 19.21 16.56
CA SER A 50 -10.98 18.33 15.46
C SER A 50 -12.41 17.82 15.56
N LEU A 51 -12.82 17.30 16.73
CA LEU A 51 -14.18 16.81 16.96
C LEU A 51 -15.23 17.93 16.83
N ALA A 52 -14.91 19.13 17.31
CA ALA A 52 -15.79 20.29 17.19
C ALA A 52 -15.98 20.68 15.71
N TYR A 53 -14.90 20.71 14.92
CA TYR A 53 -14.99 20.92 13.46
C TYR A 53 -15.79 19.83 12.76
N ALA A 54 -15.53 18.55 13.05
CA ALA A 54 -16.28 17.45 12.45
C ALA A 54 -17.80 17.61 12.68
N ARG A 55 -18.22 17.90 13.92
CA ARG A 55 -19.62 18.13 14.30
C ARG A 55 -20.19 19.37 13.62
N TRP A 56 -19.42 20.46 13.53
CA TRP A 56 -19.84 21.69 12.87
C TRP A 56 -20.13 21.47 11.37
N PHE A 57 -19.30 20.68 10.67
CA PHE A 57 -19.54 20.32 9.28
C PHE A 57 -20.72 19.36 9.14
N ALA A 58 -20.84 18.35 10.00
CA ALA A 58 -21.95 17.38 9.97
C ALA A 58 -23.31 18.03 10.22
N ALA A 59 -23.39 19.07 11.07
CA ALA A 59 -24.60 19.81 11.28
C ALA A 59 -25.10 20.59 10.03
N ARG A 60 -24.27 20.74 9.00
CA ARG A 60 -24.53 21.49 7.75
C ARG A 60 -24.56 20.61 6.49
N ASP A 61 -24.10 19.37 6.61
CA ASP A 61 -24.09 18.42 5.50
C ASP A 61 -24.49 17.03 6.02
N PRO A 62 -25.72 16.57 5.76
CA PRO A 62 -26.25 15.32 6.29
C PRO A 62 -25.53 14.07 5.79
N ARG A 63 -24.66 14.21 4.79
CA ARG A 63 -23.82 13.12 4.31
C ARG A 63 -22.64 12.82 5.24
N LEU A 64 -22.33 13.69 6.19
CA LEU A 64 -21.25 13.53 7.15
C LEU A 64 -21.79 12.91 8.45
N VAL A 65 -21.27 11.76 8.81
CA VAL A 65 -21.60 11.03 10.04
C VAL A 65 -20.37 11.05 10.95
N VAL A 66 -20.52 11.53 12.18
CA VAL A 66 -19.42 11.62 13.15
C VAL A 66 -19.60 10.57 14.24
N VAL A 67 -18.60 9.73 14.42
CA VAL A 67 -18.48 8.74 15.50
C VAL A 67 -17.26 9.12 16.33
N ALA A 68 -17.48 9.44 17.60
CA ALA A 68 -16.38 9.75 18.53
C ALA A 68 -16.09 8.54 19.42
N THR A 69 -14.81 8.19 19.52
CA THR A 69 -14.33 7.07 20.33
C THR A 69 -13.21 7.51 21.27
N PRO A 70 -12.95 6.81 22.35
CA PRO A 70 -11.68 6.93 23.06
C PRO A 70 -10.53 6.59 22.12
N HIS A 71 -9.33 7.18 22.39
CA HIS A 71 -8.15 6.89 21.57
C HIS A 71 -7.72 5.43 21.69
N GLN A 72 -7.71 4.73 20.56
CA GLN A 72 -7.31 3.32 20.44
C GLN A 72 -6.40 3.05 19.21
N GLY A 73 -6.10 4.08 18.44
CA GLY A 73 -5.22 4.01 17.29
C GLY A 73 -5.93 3.82 15.96
N LEU A 74 -5.15 4.00 14.88
CA LEU A 74 -5.66 4.07 13.51
C LEU A 74 -6.43 2.82 13.09
N VAL A 75 -5.89 1.63 13.35
CA VAL A 75 -6.53 0.36 12.94
C VAL A 75 -7.87 0.18 13.63
N THR A 76 -7.96 0.49 14.92
CA THR A 76 -9.21 0.44 15.67
C THR A 76 -10.22 1.46 15.14
N ALA A 77 -9.80 2.70 14.87
CA ALA A 77 -10.66 3.72 14.28
C ALA A 77 -11.22 3.28 12.91
N LEU A 78 -10.38 2.74 12.03
CA LEU A 78 -10.80 2.20 10.73
C LEU A 78 -11.80 1.05 10.90
N THR A 79 -11.50 0.10 11.77
CA THR A 79 -12.37 -1.07 12.03
C THR A 79 -13.72 -0.64 12.63
N THR A 80 -13.71 0.32 13.55
CA THR A 80 -14.93 0.89 14.15
C THR A 80 -15.79 1.59 13.10
N GLY A 81 -15.19 2.24 12.11
CA GLY A 81 -15.92 2.96 11.07
C GLY A 81 -16.57 2.06 10.02
N LEU A 82 -16.01 0.87 9.75
CA LEU A 82 -16.50 -0.01 8.69
C LEU A 82 -17.99 -0.38 8.79
N PRO A 83 -18.54 -0.75 9.96
CA PRO A 83 -19.97 -1.07 10.10
C PRO A 83 -20.93 0.08 9.78
N TYR A 84 -20.46 1.32 9.84
CA TYR A 84 -21.29 2.51 9.49
C TYR A 84 -21.30 2.77 7.98
N CYS A 85 -20.36 2.18 7.22
CA CYS A 85 -20.32 2.34 5.77
C CYS A 85 -21.45 1.57 5.10
N ARG A 86 -22.30 2.26 4.32
CA ARG A 86 -23.46 1.69 3.61
C ARG A 86 -23.25 1.65 2.09
N GLY A 87 -22.22 2.34 1.62
CA GLY A 87 -21.92 2.50 0.19
C GLY A 87 -21.52 1.18 -0.48
N ARG A 88 -21.77 1.09 -1.79
CA ARG A 88 -21.30 -0.01 -2.62
C ARG A 88 -19.78 -0.10 -2.65
N PHE A 89 -19.11 1.05 -2.54
CA PHE A 89 -17.66 1.19 -2.47
C PHE A 89 -17.26 1.90 -1.18
N ILE A 90 -16.10 1.56 -0.63
CA ILE A 90 -15.48 2.24 0.50
C ILE A 90 -14.23 2.95 0.00
N ALA A 91 -14.18 4.27 0.15
CA ALA A 91 -13.02 5.10 -0.18
C ALA A 91 -12.30 5.51 1.10
N ARG A 92 -11.01 5.28 1.17
CA ARG A 92 -10.17 5.71 2.29
C ARG A 92 -9.75 7.18 2.12
N MET A 93 -9.67 7.94 3.20
CA MET A 93 -9.17 9.32 3.19
C MET A 93 -8.43 9.66 4.48
N ASP A 94 -7.34 10.44 4.39
CA ASP A 94 -6.65 11.01 5.55
C ASP A 94 -7.17 12.41 5.87
N ALA A 95 -7.22 12.76 7.16
CA ALA A 95 -7.71 14.04 7.64
C ALA A 95 -6.78 15.22 7.31
N ASP A 96 -5.57 14.96 6.86
CA ASP A 96 -4.59 15.98 6.48
C ASP A 96 -4.40 16.12 4.95
N ASP A 97 -5.11 15.32 4.15
CA ASP A 97 -5.02 15.31 2.69
C ASP A 97 -6.13 16.11 2.01
N LEU A 98 -5.97 16.34 0.70
CA LEU A 98 -6.98 17.01 -0.13
C LEU A 98 -7.40 16.12 -1.30
N MET A 99 -8.70 15.86 -1.40
CA MET A 99 -9.28 15.07 -2.47
C MET A 99 -9.51 15.93 -3.71
N HIS A 100 -9.07 15.46 -4.88
CA HIS A 100 -9.41 16.11 -6.15
C HIS A 100 -10.91 15.95 -6.42
N GLN A 101 -11.57 16.99 -6.94
CA GLN A 101 -13.04 17.02 -7.12
C GLN A 101 -13.62 15.86 -7.95
N ARG A 102 -12.85 15.24 -8.83
CA ARG A 102 -13.25 14.11 -9.66
C ARG A 102 -12.89 12.75 -9.09
N ARG A 103 -12.29 12.67 -7.89
CA ARG A 103 -11.76 11.42 -7.38
C ARG A 103 -12.82 10.34 -7.25
N LEU A 104 -13.91 10.62 -6.53
CA LEU A 104 -14.96 9.63 -6.30
C LEU A 104 -15.59 9.19 -7.62
N ALA A 105 -15.89 10.14 -8.53
CA ALA A 105 -16.46 9.82 -9.85
C ALA A 105 -15.51 8.94 -10.68
N SER A 106 -14.23 9.31 -10.79
CA SER A 106 -13.27 8.57 -11.63
C SER A 106 -12.99 7.17 -11.11
N GLN A 107 -12.85 6.99 -9.79
CA GLN A 107 -12.60 5.68 -9.19
C GLN A 107 -13.84 4.78 -9.23
N THR A 108 -15.03 5.36 -9.03
CA THR A 108 -16.29 4.63 -9.14
C THR A 108 -16.51 4.14 -10.57
N GLN A 109 -16.26 5.00 -11.57
CA GLN A 109 -16.34 4.62 -12.98
C GLN A 109 -15.40 3.46 -13.31
N ALA A 110 -14.14 3.52 -12.86
CA ALA A 110 -13.16 2.45 -13.09
C ALA A 110 -13.60 1.09 -12.49
N LEU A 111 -14.23 1.11 -11.30
CA LEU A 111 -14.76 -0.10 -10.68
C LEU A 111 -16.04 -0.61 -11.35
N ASP A 112 -16.85 0.26 -11.93
CA ASP A 112 -18.05 -0.13 -12.67
C ASP A 112 -17.71 -0.70 -14.04
N ASP A 113 -16.76 -0.09 -14.76
CA ASP A 113 -16.32 -0.52 -16.08
C ASP A 113 -15.59 -1.88 -16.02
N CYS A 114 -14.94 -2.19 -14.89
CA CYS A 114 -14.18 -3.43 -14.69
C CYS A 114 -14.67 -4.20 -13.47
N PRO A 115 -15.69 -5.05 -13.58
CA PRO A 115 -16.25 -5.83 -12.45
C PRO A 115 -15.23 -6.71 -11.73
N ASP A 116 -14.16 -7.15 -12.41
CA ASP A 116 -13.09 -7.99 -11.85
C ASP A 116 -12.15 -7.22 -10.92
N LEU A 117 -12.17 -5.89 -10.97
CA LEU A 117 -11.40 -5.09 -10.02
C LEU A 117 -12.06 -5.12 -8.64
N ALA A 118 -11.35 -5.62 -7.65
CA ALA A 118 -11.75 -5.58 -6.25
C ALA A 118 -11.54 -4.20 -5.63
N ALA A 119 -10.50 -3.52 -6.07
CA ALA A 119 -10.10 -2.20 -5.57
C ALA A 119 -9.36 -1.40 -6.63
N VAL A 120 -9.31 -0.08 -6.44
CA VAL A 120 -8.50 0.83 -7.24
C VAL A 120 -7.80 1.85 -6.35
N GLY A 121 -6.55 2.17 -6.69
CA GLY A 121 -5.85 3.36 -6.22
C GLY A 121 -5.94 4.52 -7.20
N SER A 122 -5.21 5.58 -6.92
CA SER A 122 -4.95 6.65 -7.90
C SER A 122 -3.54 7.23 -7.72
N HIS A 123 -3.07 7.96 -8.73
CA HIS A 123 -1.85 8.73 -8.59
C HIS A 123 -2.02 9.86 -7.56
N VAL A 124 -0.90 10.31 -7.02
CA VAL A 124 -0.85 11.34 -5.97
C VAL A 124 -0.01 12.54 -6.41
N ARG A 125 -0.24 13.68 -5.76
CA ARG A 125 0.66 14.82 -5.76
C ARG A 125 1.07 15.11 -4.33
N ILE A 126 2.32 14.85 -3.99
CA ILE A 126 2.83 15.13 -2.65
C ILE A 126 3.08 16.64 -2.48
N PHE A 127 2.66 17.20 -1.34
CA PHE A 127 2.80 18.61 -1.02
C PHE A 127 3.11 18.84 0.48
N PRO A 128 3.63 20.02 0.89
CA PRO A 128 4.02 21.18 0.08
C PRO A 128 5.32 20.93 -0.67
N ARG A 129 5.34 21.27 -1.97
CA ARG A 129 6.44 20.98 -2.91
C ARG A 129 7.80 21.54 -2.50
N ARG A 130 7.81 22.72 -1.86
CA ARG A 130 9.04 23.42 -1.43
C ARG A 130 9.84 22.65 -0.38
N HIS A 131 9.20 21.76 0.39
CA HIS A 131 9.84 21.00 1.46
C HIS A 131 10.18 19.55 1.06
N LEU A 132 9.83 19.12 -0.17
CA LEU A 132 10.10 17.76 -0.60
C LEU A 132 11.57 17.55 -0.94
N ARG A 133 12.20 16.60 -0.26
CA ARG A 133 13.53 16.08 -0.57
C ARG A 133 13.51 15.16 -1.79
N ASP A 134 14.66 14.93 -2.42
CA ASP A 134 14.77 14.15 -3.66
C ASP A 134 14.25 12.71 -3.51
N GLY A 135 14.51 12.06 -2.38
CA GLY A 135 13.97 10.72 -2.10
C GLY A 135 12.43 10.69 -2.13
N ARG A 136 11.77 11.72 -1.56
CA ARG A 136 10.31 11.81 -1.57
C ARG A 136 9.75 12.13 -2.95
N ARG A 137 10.48 12.90 -3.76
CA ARG A 137 10.14 13.12 -5.18
C ARG A 137 10.33 11.85 -6.02
N ALA A 138 11.38 11.07 -5.75
CA ALA A 138 11.62 9.79 -6.41
C ALA A 138 10.53 8.76 -6.06
N TYR A 139 10.11 8.71 -4.79
CA TYR A 139 9.01 7.89 -4.34
C TYR A 139 7.68 8.27 -5.04
N GLU A 140 7.35 9.56 -5.13
CA GLU A 140 6.15 10.02 -5.86
C GLU A 140 6.20 9.60 -7.34
N ARG A 141 7.36 9.70 -7.99
CA ARG A 141 7.52 9.26 -9.39
C ARG A 141 7.32 7.75 -9.54
N TRP A 142 7.93 6.96 -8.64
CA TRP A 142 7.77 5.50 -8.65
C TRP A 142 6.31 5.11 -8.43
N LEU A 143 5.65 5.65 -7.41
CA LEU A 143 4.25 5.35 -7.12
C LEU A 143 3.33 5.72 -8.29
N ASN A 144 3.56 6.88 -8.92
CA ASN A 144 2.80 7.33 -10.10
C ASN A 144 3.22 6.63 -11.42
N SER A 145 4.20 5.74 -11.40
CA SER A 145 4.52 4.88 -12.55
C SER A 145 3.77 3.55 -12.52
N ILE A 146 3.06 3.28 -11.44
CA ILE A 146 2.20 2.10 -11.29
C ILE A 146 0.82 2.50 -11.84
N ASP A 147 0.46 1.95 -13.01
CA ASP A 147 -0.73 2.34 -13.77
C ASP A 147 -1.60 1.16 -14.21
N THR A 148 -1.13 -0.07 -14.03
CA THR A 148 -1.83 -1.29 -14.42
C THR A 148 -1.92 -2.30 -13.26
N PRO A 149 -2.92 -3.20 -13.26
CA PRO A 149 -3.00 -4.27 -12.25
C PRO A 149 -1.76 -5.18 -12.23
N ARG A 150 -1.15 -5.38 -13.39
CA ARG A 150 0.10 -6.14 -13.50
C ARG A 150 1.23 -5.45 -12.74
N ARG A 151 1.41 -4.13 -12.92
CA ARG A 151 2.43 -3.34 -12.20
C ARG A 151 2.18 -3.32 -10.70
N VAL A 152 0.93 -3.28 -10.24
CA VAL A 152 0.59 -3.41 -8.83
C VAL A 152 1.14 -4.73 -8.26
N ARG A 153 0.97 -5.85 -8.97
CA ARG A 153 1.50 -7.16 -8.55
C ARG A 153 3.03 -7.23 -8.61
N GLU A 154 3.64 -6.73 -9.68
CA GLU A 154 5.10 -6.76 -9.89
C GLU A 154 5.85 -5.93 -8.83
N ASP A 155 5.27 -4.81 -8.39
CA ASP A 155 5.91 -3.92 -7.41
C ASP A 155 5.39 -4.13 -5.96
N ALA A 156 4.47 -5.09 -5.75
CA ALA A 156 3.85 -5.33 -4.44
C ALA A 156 4.87 -5.64 -3.32
N PHE A 157 5.96 -6.34 -3.65
CA PHE A 157 7.02 -6.63 -2.69
C PHE A 157 8.17 -5.61 -2.73
N VAL A 158 8.16 -4.65 -3.64
CA VAL A 158 9.10 -3.51 -3.61
C VAL A 158 8.74 -2.59 -2.44
N GLU A 159 7.53 -2.04 -2.48
CA GLU A 159 6.89 -1.25 -1.43
C GLU A 159 5.37 -1.28 -1.64
N CYS A 160 4.57 -0.68 -0.71
CA CYS A 160 3.13 -0.60 -0.87
C CYS A 160 2.78 0.15 -2.17
N PRO A 161 2.20 -0.53 -3.19
CA PRO A 161 2.01 0.03 -4.53
C PRO A 161 0.81 0.97 -4.64
N ILE A 162 0.02 1.09 -3.58
CA ILE A 162 -1.16 1.95 -3.49
C ILE A 162 -1.02 2.86 -2.27
N ALA A 163 -1.02 4.16 -2.47
CA ALA A 163 -1.10 5.08 -1.34
C ALA A 163 -2.45 4.90 -0.63
N HIS A 164 -2.43 4.54 0.65
CA HIS A 164 -3.63 4.21 1.43
C HIS A 164 -4.76 5.25 1.28
N PRO A 165 -4.51 6.57 1.39
CA PRO A 165 -5.57 7.56 1.22
C PRO A 165 -6.12 7.69 -0.21
N THR A 166 -5.63 6.90 -1.17
CA THR A 166 -6.20 6.81 -2.52
C THR A 166 -7.07 5.57 -2.72
N LEU A 167 -7.04 4.60 -1.81
CA LEU A 167 -7.73 3.34 -1.99
C LEU A 167 -9.26 3.54 -2.05
N MET A 168 -9.89 2.94 -3.06
CA MET A 168 -11.32 2.67 -3.12
C MET A 168 -11.51 1.17 -3.38
N ILE A 169 -12.32 0.51 -2.58
CA ILE A 169 -12.50 -0.94 -2.58
C ILE A 169 -14.00 -1.29 -2.60
N ARG A 170 -14.37 -2.41 -3.23
CA ARG A 170 -15.74 -2.93 -3.14
C ARG A 170 -16.09 -3.24 -1.69
N HIS A 171 -17.25 -2.80 -1.24
CA HIS A 171 -17.70 -3.04 0.13
C HIS A 171 -17.74 -4.53 0.47
N SER A 172 -18.21 -5.37 -0.45
CA SER A 172 -18.23 -6.83 -0.27
C SER A 172 -16.84 -7.41 0.02
N VAL A 173 -15.81 -6.93 -0.67
CA VAL A 173 -14.42 -7.35 -0.45
C VAL A 173 -13.90 -6.81 0.88
N MET A 174 -14.14 -5.53 1.17
CA MET A 174 -13.69 -4.93 2.43
C MET A 174 -14.32 -5.58 3.66
N ARG A 175 -15.58 -6.02 3.56
CA ARG A 175 -16.29 -6.72 4.64
C ARG A 175 -15.65 -8.07 4.99
N THR A 176 -15.07 -8.77 4.02
CA THR A 176 -14.37 -10.05 4.26
C THR A 176 -12.91 -9.86 4.67
N GLN A 177 -12.25 -8.85 4.13
CA GLN A 177 -10.81 -8.63 4.37
C GLN A 177 -10.56 -7.81 5.64
N GLY A 178 -11.27 -6.72 5.85
CA GLY A 178 -11.13 -5.83 7.01
C GLY A 178 -9.71 -5.27 7.20
N TYR A 179 -9.54 -4.43 8.19
CA TYR A 179 -8.22 -4.03 8.68
C TYR A 179 -7.77 -4.96 9.81
N ARG A 180 -6.46 -5.15 9.96
CA ARG A 180 -5.84 -5.98 11.01
C ARG A 180 -4.68 -5.24 11.64
N ASP A 181 -4.56 -5.35 12.95
CA ASP A 181 -3.37 -4.94 13.69
C ASP A 181 -2.47 -6.16 13.88
N CYS A 182 -1.44 -6.25 13.03
CA CYS A 182 -0.47 -7.35 13.05
C CYS A 182 0.93 -6.86 13.47
N GLY A 183 1.04 -5.63 14.01
CA GLY A 183 2.32 -5.02 14.40
C GLY A 183 3.19 -4.58 13.22
N TRP A 184 2.62 -4.50 12.02
CA TRP A 184 3.18 -3.90 10.80
C TRP A 184 2.14 -2.98 10.12
N PRO A 185 2.49 -2.23 9.04
CA PRO A 185 1.55 -1.28 8.41
C PRO A 185 0.28 -1.96 7.92
N GLU A 186 -0.87 -1.47 8.35
CA GLU A 186 -2.21 -2.01 8.08
C GLU A 186 -2.61 -1.90 6.61
N ASP A 187 -2.13 -0.85 5.94
CA ASP A 187 -2.36 -0.63 4.50
C ASP A 187 -1.62 -1.64 3.65
N TYR A 188 -0.35 -1.87 3.98
CA TYR A 188 0.47 -2.85 3.28
C TYR A 188 -0.05 -4.27 3.51
N ASP A 189 -0.44 -4.61 4.75
CA ASP A 189 -1.10 -5.87 5.08
C ASP A 189 -2.36 -6.08 4.22
N LEU A 190 -3.22 -5.07 4.13
CA LEU A 190 -4.46 -5.16 3.35
C LEU A 190 -4.17 -5.41 1.87
N ILE A 191 -3.26 -4.66 1.25
CA ILE A 191 -2.90 -4.82 -0.16
C ILE A 191 -2.32 -6.22 -0.42
N LEU A 192 -1.38 -6.69 0.40
CA LEU A 192 -0.79 -8.02 0.23
C LEU A 192 -1.80 -9.14 0.44
N ARG A 193 -2.76 -9.01 1.39
CA ARG A 193 -3.87 -9.98 1.56
C ARG A 193 -4.79 -10.01 0.36
N LEU A 194 -5.14 -8.85 -0.19
CA LEU A 194 -5.96 -8.78 -1.41
C LEU A 194 -5.28 -9.52 -2.57
N LEU A 195 -3.99 -9.28 -2.78
CA LEU A 195 -3.22 -9.94 -3.83
C LEU A 195 -3.04 -11.45 -3.59
N ALA A 196 -2.82 -11.87 -2.34
CA ALA A 196 -2.73 -13.28 -1.94
C ALA A 196 -4.06 -14.01 -2.17
N ALA A 197 -5.19 -13.35 -1.92
CA ALA A 197 -6.54 -13.84 -2.23
C ALA A 197 -6.92 -13.74 -3.72
N GLN A 198 -5.94 -13.48 -4.60
CA GLN A 198 -6.09 -13.34 -6.06
C GLN A 198 -7.03 -12.21 -6.51
N HIS A 199 -7.32 -11.25 -5.64
CA HIS A 199 -8.04 -10.05 -6.06
C HIS A 199 -7.21 -9.18 -7.00
N THR A 200 -7.88 -8.56 -7.96
CA THR A 200 -7.26 -7.63 -8.90
C THR A 200 -7.41 -6.20 -8.35
N ILE A 201 -6.27 -5.49 -8.27
CA ILE A 201 -6.22 -4.08 -7.84
C ILE A 201 -5.77 -3.24 -9.03
N GLY A 202 -6.58 -2.27 -9.41
CA GLY A 202 -6.27 -1.32 -10.48
C GLY A 202 -5.73 0.00 -9.96
N VAL A 203 -5.36 0.87 -10.89
CA VAL A 203 -4.98 2.26 -10.60
C VAL A 203 -5.63 3.17 -11.63
N VAL A 204 -6.28 4.23 -11.18
CA VAL A 204 -6.69 5.35 -12.04
C VAL A 204 -5.46 6.25 -12.24
N PRO A 205 -4.87 6.34 -13.46
CA PRO A 205 -3.59 7.02 -13.67
C PRO A 205 -3.77 8.55 -13.74
N GLN A 206 -4.48 9.09 -12.76
CA GLN A 206 -4.75 10.51 -12.57
C GLN A 206 -4.38 10.90 -11.14
N ARG A 207 -3.81 12.09 -10.95
CA ARG A 207 -3.48 12.64 -9.63
C ARG A 207 -4.75 13.11 -8.92
N LEU A 208 -5.43 12.17 -8.26
CA LEU A 208 -6.73 12.42 -7.62
C LEU A 208 -6.62 12.71 -6.12
N LEU A 209 -5.41 12.72 -5.57
CA LEU A 209 -5.14 13.08 -4.20
C LEU A 209 -3.93 14.01 -4.11
N SER A 210 -4.05 15.12 -3.38
CA SER A 210 -2.92 15.88 -2.87
C SER A 210 -2.56 15.31 -1.50
N TRP A 211 -1.41 14.64 -1.44
CA TRP A 211 -0.92 13.90 -0.27
C TRP A 211 0.01 14.77 0.55
N ARG A 212 -0.40 15.11 1.76
CA ARG A 212 0.39 15.99 2.62
C ARG A 212 1.62 15.26 3.16
N ASP A 213 2.79 15.89 3.02
CA ASP A 213 4.02 15.43 3.65
C ASP A 213 4.36 16.35 4.83
N GLY A 214 4.73 15.76 5.94
CA GLY A 214 5.05 16.48 7.17
C GLY A 214 5.80 15.64 8.18
N PRO A 215 6.48 16.27 9.16
CA PRO A 215 7.27 15.55 10.18
C PRO A 215 6.41 14.71 11.14
N GLN A 216 5.16 15.12 11.35
CA GLN A 216 4.25 14.50 12.32
C GLN A 216 3.44 13.34 11.73
N ARG A 217 3.70 12.94 10.49
CA ARG A 217 2.98 11.82 9.88
C ARG A 217 3.20 10.53 10.70
N LEU A 218 2.12 9.76 10.86
CA LEU A 218 2.14 8.47 11.56
C LEU A 218 3.22 7.53 11.00
N SER A 219 3.39 7.50 9.67
CA SER A 219 4.43 6.74 8.99
C SER A 219 5.88 7.17 9.30
N ARG A 220 6.08 8.28 10.03
CA ARG A 220 7.40 8.75 10.49
C ARG A 220 7.57 8.68 12.00
N THR A 221 6.49 8.61 12.74
CA THR A 221 6.51 8.73 14.21
C THR A 221 6.15 7.43 14.91
N SER A 222 5.41 6.54 14.26
CA SER A 222 5.00 5.27 14.87
C SER A 222 6.00 4.13 14.55
N PRO A 223 6.39 3.33 15.54
CA PRO A 223 7.24 2.15 15.35
C PRO A 223 6.65 1.09 14.41
N THR A 224 5.32 1.05 14.26
CA THR A 224 4.61 0.14 13.33
C THR A 224 5.02 0.36 11.88
N TYR A 225 5.43 1.59 11.52
CA TYR A 225 5.88 1.95 10.17
C TYR A 225 7.40 1.98 10.02
N ALA A 226 8.15 1.42 10.98
CA ALA A 226 9.59 1.24 10.82
C ALA A 226 9.90 0.28 9.66
N ILE A 227 11.01 0.51 8.96
CA ILE A 227 11.40 -0.28 7.76
C ILE A 227 11.50 -1.78 8.05
N GLU A 228 11.88 -2.13 9.28
CA GLU A 228 11.94 -3.50 9.76
C GLU A 228 10.56 -4.17 9.75
N ARG A 229 9.50 -3.42 10.10
CA ARG A 229 8.12 -3.92 10.13
C ARG A 229 7.58 -4.16 8.72
N PHE A 230 7.90 -3.28 7.77
CA PHE A 230 7.64 -3.56 6.35
C PHE A 230 8.35 -4.81 5.87
N THR A 231 9.61 -5.01 6.28
CA THR A 231 10.40 -6.19 5.89
C THR A 231 9.81 -7.48 6.48
N VAL A 232 9.35 -7.46 7.73
CA VAL A 232 8.70 -8.61 8.37
C VAL A 232 7.36 -8.94 7.69
N CYS A 233 6.53 -7.93 7.44
CA CYS A 233 5.28 -8.09 6.67
C CYS A 233 5.55 -8.73 5.30
N LYS A 234 6.47 -8.15 4.54
CA LYS A 234 6.90 -8.63 3.22
C LYS A 234 7.36 -10.10 3.27
N ALA A 235 8.19 -10.46 4.25
CA ALA A 235 8.70 -11.82 4.40
C ALA A 235 7.59 -12.83 4.71
N ALA A 236 6.63 -12.48 5.58
CA ALA A 236 5.49 -13.32 5.90
C ALA A 236 4.65 -13.64 4.65
N PHE A 237 4.36 -12.62 3.84
CA PHE A 237 3.61 -12.81 2.59
C PHE A 237 4.41 -13.51 1.50
N LEU A 238 5.70 -13.22 1.33
CA LEU A 238 6.56 -13.97 0.41
C LEU A 238 6.58 -15.46 0.77
N ALA A 239 6.74 -15.77 2.04
CA ALA A 239 6.80 -17.14 2.53
C ALA A 239 5.49 -17.91 2.30
N SER A 240 4.34 -17.25 2.46
CA SER A 240 3.01 -17.87 2.32
C SER A 240 2.44 -17.83 0.90
N THR A 241 3.07 -17.09 -0.03
CA THR A 241 2.61 -16.96 -1.42
C THR A 241 3.68 -17.43 -2.40
N PHE A 242 4.58 -16.55 -2.84
CA PHE A 242 5.57 -16.85 -3.87
C PHE A 242 6.50 -18.02 -3.51
N LEU A 243 6.85 -18.16 -2.23
CA LEU A 243 7.68 -19.25 -1.71
C LEU A 243 6.85 -20.36 -1.01
N ALA A 244 5.54 -20.39 -1.15
CA ALA A 244 4.67 -21.30 -0.38
C ALA A 244 5.07 -22.77 -0.50
N HIS A 245 5.47 -23.19 -1.69
CA HIS A 245 5.73 -24.60 -2.03
C HIS A 245 7.22 -24.98 -1.99
N THR A 246 8.09 -24.15 -1.41
CA THR A 246 9.53 -24.43 -1.32
C THR A 246 10.14 -23.86 -0.06
N HIS A 247 11.15 -24.54 0.47
CA HIS A 247 12.01 -24.03 1.55
C HIS A 247 13.21 -23.25 0.98
N HIS A 248 13.49 -23.44 -0.31
CA HIS A 248 14.70 -22.96 -0.95
C HIS A 248 14.39 -21.87 -1.98
N TYR A 249 15.20 -20.81 -1.99
CA TYR A 249 15.12 -19.74 -2.97
C TYR A 249 16.51 -19.23 -3.35
N ILE A 250 16.61 -18.46 -4.42
CA ILE A 250 17.81 -17.73 -4.80
C ILE A 250 17.64 -16.27 -4.40
N LEU A 251 18.62 -15.74 -3.67
CA LEU A 251 18.62 -14.32 -3.28
C LEU A 251 19.48 -13.52 -4.27
N TRP A 252 18.89 -12.60 -5.01
CA TRP A 252 19.65 -11.70 -5.86
C TRP A 252 19.90 -10.38 -5.15
N GLY A 253 21.17 -10.11 -4.82
CA GLY A 253 21.64 -8.96 -4.05
C GLY A 253 21.78 -9.26 -2.55
N TYR A 254 22.98 -9.05 -2.02
CA TYR A 254 23.28 -9.28 -0.61
C TYR A 254 23.78 -8.00 0.09
N GLY A 255 23.17 -6.85 -0.25
CA GLY A 255 23.29 -5.58 0.46
C GLY A 255 22.46 -5.59 1.76
N GLU A 256 22.32 -4.43 2.39
CA GLU A 256 21.57 -4.34 3.66
C GLU A 256 20.11 -4.81 3.54
N THR A 257 19.43 -4.47 2.44
CA THR A 257 18.06 -4.94 2.18
C THR A 257 18.01 -6.47 2.05
N GLY A 258 18.93 -7.07 1.28
CA GLY A 258 18.99 -8.53 1.11
C GLY A 258 19.30 -9.26 2.42
N LYS A 259 20.21 -8.74 3.24
CA LYS A 259 20.51 -9.28 4.57
C LYS A 259 19.28 -9.20 5.49
N ALA A 260 18.57 -8.06 5.49
CA ALA A 260 17.37 -7.88 6.31
C ALA A 260 16.25 -8.84 5.86
N LEU A 261 16.00 -8.94 4.57
CA LEU A 261 14.98 -9.83 4.01
C LEU A 261 15.30 -11.30 4.29
N ARG A 262 16.55 -11.75 4.10
CA ARG A 262 16.98 -13.11 4.46
C ARG A 262 16.73 -13.42 5.94
N ARG A 263 17.07 -12.48 6.84
CA ARG A 263 16.81 -12.64 8.28
C ARG A 263 15.32 -12.77 8.58
N ALA A 264 14.49 -11.97 7.90
CA ALA A 264 13.04 -12.00 8.07
C ALA A 264 12.38 -13.26 7.46
N LEU A 265 12.96 -13.88 6.43
CA LEU A 265 12.48 -15.11 5.82
C LEU A 265 12.88 -16.38 6.61
N ALA A 266 13.98 -16.34 7.36
CA ALA A 266 14.47 -17.49 8.12
C ALA A 266 13.47 -18.07 9.14
N PRO A 267 12.71 -17.27 9.92
CA PRO A 267 11.66 -17.79 10.81
C PRO A 267 10.50 -18.51 10.09
N HIS A 268 10.35 -18.31 8.79
CA HIS A 268 9.37 -18.99 7.93
C HIS A 268 9.98 -20.22 7.23
N ASP A 269 11.15 -20.70 7.67
CA ASP A 269 11.84 -21.84 7.09
C ASP A 269 12.14 -21.66 5.58
N LYS A 270 12.55 -20.43 5.20
CA LYS A 270 12.96 -20.08 3.83
C LYS A 270 14.45 -19.73 3.82
N HIS A 271 15.23 -20.48 3.06
CA HIS A 271 16.69 -20.40 3.06
C HIS A 271 17.23 -20.18 1.65
N PRO A 272 18.19 -19.26 1.43
CA PRO A 272 18.81 -19.11 0.12
C PRO A 272 19.75 -20.28 -0.14
N VAL A 273 19.63 -20.90 -1.32
CA VAL A 273 20.56 -21.95 -1.81
C VAL A 273 21.66 -21.36 -2.69
N TYR A 274 21.42 -20.20 -3.28
CA TYR A 274 22.40 -19.39 -3.99
C TYR A 274 22.18 -17.91 -3.68
N ILE A 275 23.26 -17.14 -3.72
CA ILE A 275 23.24 -15.69 -3.67
C ILE A 275 23.80 -15.16 -4.99
N VAL A 276 23.03 -14.41 -5.75
CA VAL A 276 23.48 -13.73 -6.97
C VAL A 276 24.04 -12.36 -6.59
N GLU A 277 25.27 -12.07 -7.00
CA GLU A 277 25.96 -10.84 -6.64
C GLU A 277 26.86 -10.37 -7.80
N LEU A 278 27.10 -9.06 -7.87
CA LEU A 278 28.02 -8.45 -8.85
C LEU A 278 29.36 -8.04 -8.23
N HIS A 279 29.44 -7.93 -6.90
CA HIS A 279 30.63 -7.43 -6.23
C HIS A 279 31.76 -8.47 -6.27
N PRO A 280 32.92 -8.19 -6.93
CA PRO A 280 33.99 -9.18 -7.13
C PRO A 280 34.50 -9.81 -5.84
N GLY A 281 34.56 -9.02 -4.76
CA GLY A 281 35.04 -9.50 -3.46
C GLY A 281 34.11 -10.50 -2.75
N ARG A 282 32.91 -10.78 -3.30
CA ARG A 282 31.97 -11.78 -2.77
C ARG A 282 31.84 -13.01 -3.66
N LEU A 283 32.12 -12.89 -4.95
CA LEU A 283 32.02 -13.99 -5.91
C LEU A 283 32.89 -15.16 -5.49
N GLY A 284 32.39 -16.39 -5.66
CA GLY A 284 33.07 -17.63 -5.30
C GLY A 284 33.12 -17.92 -3.79
N LYS A 285 32.61 -17.01 -2.94
CA LYS A 285 32.48 -17.26 -1.49
C LYS A 285 31.20 -18.01 -1.16
N THR A 286 31.13 -18.55 0.03
CA THR A 286 29.90 -19.12 0.61
C THR A 286 29.41 -18.20 1.73
N ILE A 287 28.15 -17.82 1.68
CA ILE A 287 27.50 -16.98 2.69
C ILE A 287 26.25 -17.72 3.20
N HIS A 288 26.17 -18.01 4.51
CA HIS A 288 25.07 -18.78 5.12
C HIS A 288 24.80 -20.11 4.37
N ALA A 289 25.85 -20.87 4.09
CA ALA A 289 25.82 -22.12 3.34
C ALA A 289 25.38 -21.97 1.86
N ALA A 290 25.12 -20.77 1.35
CA ALA A 290 24.76 -20.50 -0.04
C ALA A 290 25.99 -20.02 -0.82
N PRO A 291 26.39 -20.69 -1.92
CA PRO A 291 27.41 -20.22 -2.84
C PRO A 291 27.00 -18.85 -3.45
N VAL A 292 27.96 -17.94 -3.55
CA VAL A 292 27.79 -16.65 -4.21
C VAL A 292 28.21 -16.77 -5.68
N ILE A 293 27.26 -16.57 -6.57
CA ILE A 293 27.41 -16.75 -8.01
C ILE A 293 27.18 -15.45 -8.79
N PRO A 294 27.79 -15.25 -9.95
CA PRO A 294 27.45 -14.15 -10.83
C PRO A 294 26.13 -14.43 -11.59
N PRO A 295 25.47 -13.39 -12.12
CA PRO A 295 24.15 -13.51 -12.79
C PRO A 295 24.11 -14.55 -13.92
N GLU A 296 25.12 -14.62 -14.75
CA GLU A 296 25.20 -15.53 -15.88
C GLU A 296 25.25 -17.02 -15.48
N THR A 297 25.60 -17.31 -14.25
CA THR A 297 25.57 -18.68 -13.71
C THR A 297 24.13 -19.13 -13.37
N LEU A 298 23.20 -18.22 -13.22
CA LEU A 298 21.82 -18.50 -12.80
C LEU A 298 21.11 -19.52 -13.72
N VAL A 299 21.43 -19.52 -15.02
CA VAL A 299 20.85 -20.47 -16.01
C VAL A 299 21.46 -21.86 -15.93
N ARG A 300 22.57 -22.05 -15.19
CA ARG A 300 23.31 -23.30 -15.06
C ARG A 300 23.06 -24.02 -13.75
N VAL A 301 22.43 -23.36 -12.78
CA VAL A 301 22.09 -23.96 -11.48
C VAL A 301 20.64 -24.48 -11.49
N PRO A 302 20.26 -25.38 -10.57
CA PRO A 302 18.88 -25.82 -10.43
C PRO A 302 17.93 -24.65 -10.26
N ARG A 303 16.78 -24.71 -10.94
CA ARG A 303 15.78 -23.64 -10.86
C ARG A 303 15.13 -23.61 -9.50
N HIS A 304 15.19 -22.46 -8.84
CA HIS A 304 14.48 -22.10 -7.63
C HIS A 304 13.83 -20.73 -7.83
N PRO A 305 12.77 -20.39 -7.09
CA PRO A 305 12.22 -19.02 -7.08
C PRO A 305 13.32 -18.01 -6.74
N VAL A 306 13.36 -16.89 -7.47
CA VAL A 306 14.36 -15.84 -7.25
C VAL A 306 13.72 -14.65 -6.57
N VAL A 307 14.29 -14.22 -5.45
CA VAL A 307 13.89 -13.00 -4.73
C VAL A 307 14.95 -11.93 -4.96
N VAL A 308 14.57 -10.89 -5.71
CA VAL A 308 15.46 -9.78 -6.04
C VAL A 308 15.38 -8.71 -4.97
N SER A 309 16.46 -8.46 -4.23
CA SER A 309 16.54 -7.52 -3.11
C SER A 309 17.45 -6.31 -3.39
N VAL A 310 17.58 -5.93 -4.65
CA VAL A 310 18.40 -4.79 -5.09
C VAL A 310 17.52 -3.55 -5.20
N ALA A 311 17.82 -2.54 -4.38
CA ALA A 311 17.07 -1.29 -4.35
C ALA A 311 17.42 -0.39 -5.56
N GLY A 312 16.44 0.45 -5.95
CA GLY A 312 16.59 1.46 -6.99
C GLY A 312 15.90 1.09 -8.31
N VAL A 313 15.15 2.04 -8.86
CA VAL A 313 14.31 1.86 -10.07
C VAL A 313 15.14 1.38 -11.26
N LYS A 314 16.32 2.01 -11.50
CA LYS A 314 17.20 1.62 -12.62
C LYS A 314 17.72 0.20 -12.44
N ALA A 315 18.31 -0.10 -11.27
CA ALA A 315 18.87 -1.44 -11.00
C ALA A 315 17.81 -2.54 -11.11
N ARG A 316 16.60 -2.30 -10.60
CA ARG A 316 15.46 -3.21 -10.78
C ARG A 316 15.09 -3.40 -12.25
N GLY A 317 15.06 -2.31 -13.03
CA GLY A 317 14.79 -2.37 -14.48
C GLY A 317 15.83 -3.21 -15.21
N ASP A 318 17.12 -2.99 -14.93
CA ASP A 318 18.23 -3.74 -15.53
C ASP A 318 18.14 -5.24 -15.17
N ILE A 319 17.82 -5.57 -13.90
CA ILE A 319 17.65 -6.96 -13.46
C ILE A 319 16.43 -7.60 -14.13
N ARG A 320 15.28 -6.91 -14.22
CA ARG A 320 14.10 -7.41 -14.94
C ARG A 320 14.42 -7.75 -16.40
N ALA A 321 15.17 -6.87 -17.08
CA ALA A 321 15.59 -7.10 -18.45
C ALA A 321 16.52 -8.31 -18.57
N ALA A 322 17.53 -8.43 -17.69
CA ALA A 322 18.44 -9.56 -17.66
C ALA A 322 17.72 -10.89 -17.37
N MET A 323 16.79 -10.90 -16.39
CA MET A 323 15.97 -12.07 -16.08
C MET A 323 15.11 -12.51 -17.26
N ALA A 324 14.48 -11.57 -17.96
CA ALA A 324 13.69 -11.86 -19.16
C ALA A 324 14.56 -12.45 -20.30
N GLN A 325 15.77 -11.92 -20.53
CA GLN A 325 16.73 -12.46 -21.50
C GLN A 325 17.17 -13.90 -21.15
N MET A 326 17.27 -14.23 -19.87
CA MET A 326 17.57 -15.58 -19.39
C MET A 326 16.33 -16.51 -19.37
N GLY A 327 15.17 -16.06 -19.84
CA GLY A 327 13.94 -16.86 -19.92
C GLY A 327 13.17 -16.99 -18.59
N PHE A 328 13.43 -16.11 -17.61
CA PHE A 328 12.66 -16.04 -16.36
C PHE A 328 11.47 -15.08 -16.50
N GLN A 329 10.33 -15.44 -15.92
CA GLN A 329 9.11 -14.64 -15.95
C GLN A 329 8.83 -14.06 -14.54
N GLU A 330 8.64 -12.74 -14.45
CA GLU A 330 8.27 -12.09 -13.19
C GLU A 330 6.91 -12.60 -12.70
N LEU A 331 6.74 -12.70 -11.40
CA LEU A 331 5.62 -13.28 -10.65
C LEU A 331 5.53 -14.82 -10.71
N ARG A 332 6.20 -15.48 -11.66
CA ARG A 332 6.27 -16.95 -11.74
C ARG A 332 7.61 -17.47 -11.24
N ASP A 333 8.70 -16.96 -11.80
CA ASP A 333 10.06 -17.44 -11.53
C ASP A 333 10.83 -16.50 -10.61
N PHE A 334 10.48 -15.21 -10.60
CA PHE A 334 11.08 -14.23 -9.70
C PHE A 334 10.12 -13.12 -9.29
N VAL A 335 10.47 -12.45 -8.19
CA VAL A 335 9.82 -11.22 -7.73
C VAL A 335 10.86 -10.20 -7.28
N CYS A 336 10.56 -8.90 -7.50
CA CYS A 336 11.36 -7.81 -6.95
C CYS A 336 10.84 -7.45 -5.56
N ALA A 337 11.75 -7.39 -4.57
CA ALA A 337 11.43 -7.16 -3.16
C ALA A 337 12.16 -5.95 -2.53
N ALA A 338 12.78 -5.08 -3.39
CA ALA A 338 13.40 -3.82 -2.98
C ALA A 338 13.44 -2.80 -4.12
#